data_ec7f5c45c6a5a07bbe09abff68b34a8a
#
_entry.id   ec7f5c45c6a5a07bbe09abff68b34a8a
#
_cell.length_a   1.000
_cell.length_b   1.000
_cell.length_c   1.000
_cell.angle_alpha   90.00
_cell.angle_beta   90.00
_cell.angle_gamma   90.00
#
_symmetry.space_group_name_H-M   'P 1'
#
loop_
_entity.id
_entity.type
_entity.pdbx_description
1 polymer ?
#
loop_
_entity_poly.entity_id
_entity_poly.type
_entity_poly.pdbx_seq_one_letter_code
_entity_poly.pdbx_strand_id
1 'polypeptide(L)'
;MTQIDYLIINDMTKLGSLVVGKKNQITIMGILNISPESFYKKSIKSTKSEISKYLCNLEENGANIIDIGGMSTAPYLKTIVSEKIESERITKTIKTIQNLSNIPISVDTCRASVAKDALELGVDVINDISGLKYDKDMPKVVEKYNPSLILCSYSKQLVKGNLISVTKQLLNQSIKIAERAQISKNKIVLDPAIGFFRRSSDVKNSLPYTKITSDWVQRDIEIIKKLNHLKSNFPILVSISNKSFLGKLLGKEDPADRNTGTAIVEMLSIINGASIIRTHNPKITSDVIKMTKSLTKKSKKGL
;
A
#
# COMPACT_ATOMS: atom_id res chain seq x y z
N MET A 1 23.97 4.79 -26.28
CA MET A 1 22.69 5.12 -25.64
C MET A 1 21.93 6.00 -26.58
N THR A 2 20.80 5.54 -27.09
CA THR A 2 19.98 6.31 -28.02
C THR A 2 19.14 7.33 -27.25
N GLN A 3 18.66 8.37 -27.93
CA GLN A 3 17.77 9.39 -27.35
C GLN A 3 16.50 8.78 -26.73
N ILE A 4 16.11 7.58 -27.17
CA ILE A 4 15.01 6.76 -26.63
C ILE A 4 15.37 6.19 -25.24
N ASP A 5 16.63 5.78 -25.03
CA ASP A 5 17.09 5.26 -23.73
C ASP A 5 17.13 6.37 -22.67
N TYR A 6 17.44 7.61 -23.08
CA TYR A 6 17.44 8.78 -22.19
C TYR A 6 16.03 9.20 -21.77
N LEU A 7 15.03 9.08 -22.65
CA LEU A 7 13.62 9.35 -22.35
C LEU A 7 13.02 8.30 -21.41
N ILE A 8 13.42 7.02 -21.55
CA ILE A 8 12.94 5.91 -20.71
C ILE A 8 13.50 6.02 -19.28
N ILE A 9 14.69 6.55 -19.07
CA ILE A 9 15.31 6.70 -17.74
C ILE A 9 14.66 7.83 -16.93
N ASN A 10 14.14 8.86 -17.58
CA ASN A 10 13.51 10.01 -16.89
C ASN A 10 12.08 9.76 -16.40
N ASP A 11 11.42 8.66 -16.81
CA ASP A 11 10.02 8.35 -16.46
C ASP A 11 9.86 7.25 -15.39
N MET A 12 10.96 6.75 -14.79
CA MET A 12 10.85 5.68 -13.79
C MET A 12 10.41 6.24 -12.44
N THR A 13 9.33 5.66 -11.89
CA THR A 13 8.82 6.04 -10.57
C THR A 13 9.77 5.61 -9.47
N LYS A 14 9.99 6.50 -8.51
CA LYS A 14 10.83 6.28 -7.34
C LYS A 14 9.96 6.23 -6.08
N LEU A 15 10.21 5.26 -5.21
CA LEU A 15 9.77 5.23 -3.83
C LEU A 15 11.00 5.32 -2.93
N GLY A 16 11.32 6.52 -2.48
CA GLY A 16 12.60 6.81 -1.86
C GLY A 16 13.75 6.49 -2.82
N SER A 17 14.68 5.65 -2.39
CA SER A 17 15.82 5.17 -3.19
C SER A 17 15.45 4.07 -4.21
N LEU A 18 14.25 3.47 -4.11
CA LEU A 18 13.84 2.38 -4.98
C LEU A 18 13.25 2.88 -6.29
N VAL A 19 13.62 2.23 -7.38
CA VAL A 19 12.95 2.38 -8.68
C VAL A 19 11.90 1.29 -8.83
N VAL A 20 10.65 1.69 -9.02
CA VAL A 20 9.48 0.80 -9.09
C VAL A 20 8.78 0.91 -10.44
N GLY A 21 7.95 -0.09 -10.78
CA GLY A 21 7.16 -0.09 -12.00
C GLY A 21 7.93 -0.54 -13.26
N LYS A 22 9.19 -0.99 -13.13
CA LYS A 22 9.90 -1.59 -14.25
C LYS A 22 9.19 -2.85 -14.74
N LYS A 23 9.19 -3.04 -16.07
CA LYS A 23 8.62 -4.24 -16.70
C LYS A 23 9.23 -5.50 -16.07
N ASN A 24 8.40 -6.45 -15.68
CA ASN A 24 8.78 -7.74 -15.07
C ASN A 24 9.50 -7.65 -13.72
N GLN A 25 9.51 -6.48 -13.07
CA GLN A 25 10.00 -6.33 -11.71
C GLN A 25 8.83 -6.03 -10.77
N ILE A 26 8.65 -6.87 -9.76
CA ILE A 26 7.67 -6.67 -8.70
C ILE A 26 8.41 -6.32 -7.42
N THR A 27 8.00 -5.24 -6.79
CA THR A 27 8.54 -4.78 -5.51
C THR A 27 7.71 -5.36 -4.37
N ILE A 28 8.34 -5.89 -3.35
CA ILE A 28 7.70 -6.38 -2.12
C ILE A 28 7.78 -5.29 -1.06
N MET A 29 6.62 -4.84 -0.59
CA MET A 29 6.50 -3.92 0.54
C MET A 29 6.07 -4.72 1.77
N GLY A 30 6.98 -4.86 2.74
CA GLY A 30 6.74 -5.57 3.98
C GLY A 30 5.95 -4.70 4.97
N ILE A 31 4.89 -5.25 5.58
CA ILE A 31 4.06 -4.55 6.57
C ILE A 31 4.65 -4.72 7.95
N LEU A 32 4.92 -3.60 8.63
CA LEU A 32 5.30 -3.56 10.05
C LEU A 32 4.23 -2.81 10.85
N ASN A 33 3.31 -3.56 11.46
CA ASN A 33 2.28 -2.98 12.34
C ASN A 33 2.82 -2.88 13.76
N ILE A 34 2.77 -1.67 14.32
CA ILE A 34 3.19 -1.38 15.69
C ILE A 34 2.02 -0.98 16.60
N SER A 35 0.82 -1.20 16.11
CA SER A 35 -0.45 -0.93 16.80
C SER A 35 -0.91 -2.19 17.55
N PRO A 36 -0.98 -2.20 18.89
CA PRO A 36 -1.48 -3.32 19.67
C PRO A 36 -2.91 -3.72 19.31
N GLU A 37 -3.66 -2.78 18.74
CA GLU A 37 -5.05 -2.94 18.32
C GLU A 37 -5.19 -3.59 16.92
N SER A 38 -4.08 -3.97 16.26
CA SER A 38 -4.11 -4.53 14.92
C SER A 38 -4.89 -5.85 14.86
N PHE A 39 -5.64 -6.06 13.78
CA PHE A 39 -6.42 -7.27 13.56
C PHE A 39 -5.57 -8.53 13.36
N TYR A 40 -4.34 -8.38 12.86
CA TYR A 40 -3.39 -9.47 12.69
C TYR A 40 -2.35 -9.46 13.81
N LYS A 41 -2.66 -10.11 14.94
CA LYS A 41 -1.84 -10.10 16.16
C LYS A 41 -0.39 -10.54 15.94
N LYS A 42 -0.11 -11.45 14.99
CA LYS A 42 1.25 -11.89 14.67
C LYS A 42 2.13 -10.80 14.05
N SER A 43 1.55 -9.74 13.49
CA SER A 43 2.29 -8.59 12.91
C SER A 43 2.57 -7.46 13.91
N ILE A 44 2.03 -7.54 15.13
CA ILE A 44 2.20 -6.49 16.14
C ILE A 44 3.59 -6.62 16.76
N LYS A 45 4.37 -5.52 16.72
CA LYS A 45 5.70 -5.43 17.31
C LYS A 45 5.78 -4.16 18.15
N SER A 46 5.99 -4.31 19.45
CA SER A 46 5.96 -3.21 20.43
C SER A 46 7.32 -2.92 21.08
N THR A 47 8.16 -3.93 21.20
CA THR A 47 9.51 -3.79 21.79
C THR A 47 10.58 -3.62 20.70
N LYS A 48 11.69 -2.97 21.05
CA LYS A 48 12.84 -2.82 20.16
C LYS A 48 13.36 -4.17 19.63
N SER A 49 13.42 -5.18 20.51
CA SER A 49 13.86 -6.54 20.14
C SER A 49 12.91 -7.21 19.15
N GLU A 50 11.59 -7.10 19.35
CA GLU A 50 10.60 -7.63 18.42
C GLU A 50 10.64 -6.93 17.07
N ILE A 51 10.80 -5.60 17.06
CA ILE A 51 10.93 -4.80 15.82
C ILE A 51 12.18 -5.26 15.07
N SER A 52 13.33 -5.38 15.75
CA SER A 52 14.58 -5.82 15.16
C SER A 52 14.47 -7.21 14.53
N LYS A 53 13.97 -8.18 15.29
CA LYS A 53 13.80 -9.56 14.82
C LYS A 53 12.84 -9.66 13.63
N TYR A 54 11.76 -8.88 13.67
CA TYR A 54 10.77 -8.89 12.59
C TYR A 54 11.27 -8.17 11.34
N LEU A 55 12.03 -7.08 11.50
CA LEU A 55 12.69 -6.38 10.41
C LEU A 55 13.65 -7.32 9.66
N CYS A 56 14.57 -7.99 10.37
CA CYS A 56 15.46 -8.97 9.77
C CYS A 56 14.67 -10.04 8.99
N ASN A 57 13.59 -10.56 9.58
CA ASN A 57 12.74 -11.55 8.90
C ASN A 57 12.11 -11.01 7.62
N LEU A 58 11.65 -9.75 7.61
CA LEU A 58 11.08 -9.14 6.40
C LEU A 58 12.15 -8.99 5.30
N GLU A 59 13.36 -8.52 5.65
CA GLU A 59 14.49 -8.32 4.71
C GLU A 59 14.99 -9.65 4.15
N GLU A 60 15.28 -10.64 5.00
CA GLU A 60 15.73 -11.97 4.61
C GLU A 60 14.74 -12.69 3.69
N ASN A 61 13.44 -12.39 3.82
CA ASN A 61 12.39 -12.95 2.98
C ASN A 61 12.04 -12.08 1.75
N GLY A 62 12.87 -11.06 1.46
CA GLY A 62 12.84 -10.32 0.19
C GLY A 62 11.99 -9.06 0.18
N ALA A 63 11.62 -8.49 1.34
CA ALA A 63 11.06 -7.15 1.37
C ALA A 63 12.08 -6.13 0.84
N ASN A 64 11.62 -5.24 -0.04
CA ASN A 64 12.45 -4.18 -0.63
C ASN A 64 12.24 -2.84 0.07
N ILE A 65 11.12 -2.67 0.76
CA ILE A 65 10.72 -1.49 1.50
C ILE A 65 9.85 -1.92 2.67
N ILE A 66 9.91 -1.22 3.79
CA ILE A 66 9.06 -1.47 4.96
C ILE A 66 8.01 -0.36 5.08
N ASP A 67 6.75 -0.76 5.28
CA ASP A 67 5.63 0.15 5.50
C ASP A 67 5.16 0.08 6.95
N ILE A 68 5.36 1.17 7.68
CA ILE A 68 5.09 1.25 9.13
C ILE A 68 3.69 1.80 9.34
N GLY A 69 2.83 1.03 10.04
CA GLY A 69 1.50 1.47 10.47
C GLY A 69 1.41 1.64 11.99
N GLY A 70 1.19 2.87 12.46
CA GLY A 70 1.07 3.22 13.88
C GLY A 70 -0.32 3.00 14.47
N MET A 71 -1.33 2.82 13.63
CA MET A 71 -2.73 2.65 13.98
C MET A 71 -3.37 1.59 13.07
N SER A 72 -4.23 0.73 13.64
CA SER A 72 -4.97 -0.22 12.82
C SER A 72 -6.08 0.46 12.01
N THR A 73 -6.12 0.16 10.72
CA THR A 73 -7.16 0.65 9.80
C THR A 73 -8.25 -0.40 9.53
N ALA A 74 -8.40 -1.43 10.37
CA ALA A 74 -9.44 -2.45 10.19
C ALA A 74 -10.86 -1.86 10.40
N PRO A 75 -11.80 -1.99 9.42
CA PRO A 75 -13.10 -1.33 9.46
C PRO A 75 -13.99 -1.79 10.61
N TYR A 76 -13.80 -3.01 11.07
CA TYR A 76 -14.61 -3.67 12.09
C TYR A 76 -14.08 -3.51 13.52
N LEU A 77 -12.97 -2.79 13.72
CA LEU A 77 -12.36 -2.54 15.01
C LEU A 77 -12.51 -1.07 15.43
N LYS A 78 -12.63 -0.81 16.72
CA LYS A 78 -12.54 0.54 17.31
C LYS A 78 -11.08 0.78 17.73
N THR A 79 -10.25 1.18 16.80
CA THR A 79 -8.78 1.20 16.96
C THR A 79 -8.15 2.59 16.80
N ILE A 80 -8.99 3.63 16.79
CA ILE A 80 -8.50 5.00 16.63
C ILE A 80 -7.75 5.43 17.89
N VAL A 81 -6.49 5.80 17.70
CA VAL A 81 -5.66 6.45 18.72
C VAL A 81 -5.49 7.93 18.42
N SER A 82 -5.04 8.71 19.39
CA SER A 82 -4.70 10.13 19.16
C SER A 82 -3.52 10.26 18.20
N GLU A 83 -3.41 11.40 17.50
CA GLU A 83 -2.27 11.70 16.61
C GLU A 83 -0.94 11.62 17.36
N LYS A 84 -0.92 12.09 18.60
CA LYS A 84 0.26 12.02 19.47
C LYS A 84 0.73 10.58 19.69
N ILE A 85 -0.19 9.66 20.02
CA ILE A 85 0.15 8.24 20.24
C ILE A 85 0.64 7.60 18.93
N GLU A 86 -0.02 7.89 17.80
CA GLU A 86 0.41 7.38 16.51
C GLU A 86 1.81 7.90 16.15
N SER A 87 2.06 9.20 16.28
CA SER A 87 3.36 9.82 16.02
C SER A 87 4.45 9.25 16.93
N GLU A 88 4.24 9.11 18.22
CA GLU A 88 5.20 8.54 19.16
C GLU A 88 5.57 7.10 18.79
N ARG A 89 4.60 6.28 18.39
CA ARG A 89 4.82 4.90 17.94
C ARG A 89 5.68 4.87 16.67
N ILE A 90 5.30 5.65 15.67
CA ILE A 90 5.97 5.71 14.36
C ILE A 90 7.39 6.23 14.51
N THR A 91 7.60 7.37 15.17
CA THR A 91 8.91 8.01 15.31
C THR A 91 9.91 7.13 16.08
N LYS A 92 9.45 6.46 17.16
CA LYS A 92 10.26 5.48 17.89
C LYS A 92 10.68 4.31 17.00
N THR A 93 9.77 3.83 16.14
CA THR A 93 10.05 2.69 15.26
C THR A 93 10.98 3.08 14.13
N ILE A 94 10.80 4.26 13.50
CA ILE A 94 11.71 4.79 12.49
C ILE A 94 13.14 4.83 13.02
N LYS A 95 13.38 5.45 14.19
CA LYS A 95 14.69 5.51 14.82
C LYS A 95 15.29 4.12 15.10
N THR A 96 14.44 3.15 15.44
CA THR A 96 14.88 1.77 15.66
C THR A 96 15.34 1.12 14.35
N ILE A 97 14.58 1.27 13.27
CA ILE A 97 14.90 0.70 11.96
C ILE A 97 16.17 1.34 11.38
N GLN A 98 16.27 2.68 11.41
CA GLN A 98 17.44 3.41 10.88
C GLN A 98 18.76 3.04 11.55
N ASN A 99 18.71 2.60 12.82
CA ASN A 99 19.90 2.09 13.53
C ASN A 99 20.28 0.64 13.15
N LEU A 100 19.43 -0.08 12.43
CA LEU A 100 19.57 -1.51 12.16
C LEU A 100 19.72 -1.83 10.68
N SER A 101 19.14 -1.00 9.79
CA SER A 101 19.07 -1.27 8.37
C SER A 101 18.98 0.02 7.57
N ASN A 102 19.43 -0.05 6.31
CA ASN A 102 19.27 0.99 5.30
C ASN A 102 18.06 0.75 4.38
N ILE A 103 17.18 -0.20 4.74
CA ILE A 103 15.99 -0.46 3.95
C ILE A 103 15.11 0.78 3.89
N PRO A 104 14.59 1.17 2.72
CA PRO A 104 13.69 2.31 2.59
C PRO A 104 12.45 2.15 3.49
N ILE A 105 12.00 3.26 4.07
CA ILE A 105 10.85 3.30 4.97
C ILE A 105 9.71 4.06 4.33
N SER A 106 8.52 3.47 4.38
CA SER A 106 7.23 4.09 4.11
C SER A 106 6.44 4.21 5.42
N VAL A 107 5.65 5.26 5.55
CA VAL A 107 4.74 5.45 6.69
C VAL A 107 3.29 5.48 6.22
N ASP A 108 2.48 4.53 6.73
CA ASP A 108 1.04 4.42 6.48
C ASP A 108 0.29 5.34 7.45
N THR A 109 -0.06 6.53 6.98
CA THR A 109 -0.84 7.51 7.74
C THR A 109 -1.61 8.45 6.81
N CYS A 110 -2.81 8.85 7.27
CA CYS A 110 -3.61 9.90 6.63
C CYS A 110 -3.64 11.21 7.43
N ARG A 111 -2.76 11.35 8.43
CA ARG A 111 -2.66 12.51 9.33
C ARG A 111 -1.42 13.33 9.03
N ALA A 112 -1.62 14.60 8.76
CA ALA A 112 -0.55 15.53 8.37
C ALA A 112 0.53 15.70 9.45
N SER A 113 0.14 15.76 10.73
CA SER A 113 1.07 15.87 11.86
C SER A 113 2.00 14.66 11.94
N VAL A 114 1.45 13.45 11.79
CA VAL A 114 2.21 12.19 11.85
C VAL A 114 3.14 12.05 10.64
N ALA A 115 2.65 12.39 9.44
CA ALA A 115 3.46 12.43 8.23
C ALA A 115 4.63 13.41 8.36
N LYS A 116 4.38 14.62 8.90
CA LYS A 116 5.42 15.61 9.17
C LYS A 116 6.51 15.05 10.09
N ASP A 117 6.14 14.51 11.24
CA ASP A 117 7.10 13.98 12.21
C ASP A 117 7.96 12.83 11.62
N ALA A 118 7.35 11.98 10.77
CA ALA A 118 8.08 10.94 10.06
C ALA A 118 9.06 11.51 9.02
N LEU A 119 8.64 12.50 8.24
CA LEU A 119 9.47 13.14 7.21
C LEU A 119 10.64 13.93 7.83
N GLU A 120 10.45 14.54 9.01
CA GLU A 120 11.51 15.19 9.77
C GLU A 120 12.59 14.21 10.26
N LEU A 121 12.28 12.93 10.36
CA LEU A 121 13.22 11.85 10.63
C LEU A 121 13.84 11.23 9.37
N GLY A 122 13.61 11.80 8.19
CA GLY A 122 14.21 11.35 6.94
C GLY A 122 13.48 10.17 6.27
N VAL A 123 12.21 9.95 6.57
CA VAL A 123 11.38 9.00 5.79
C VAL A 123 11.11 9.57 4.40
N ASP A 124 11.24 8.73 3.39
CA ASP A 124 11.11 9.13 1.98
C ASP A 124 9.72 8.93 1.39
N VAL A 125 8.88 8.10 2.02
CA VAL A 125 7.60 7.65 1.43
C VAL A 125 6.46 7.82 2.42
N ILE A 126 5.38 8.46 1.98
CA ILE A 126 4.09 8.51 2.70
C ILE A 126 3.08 7.67 1.93
N ASN A 127 2.49 6.69 2.63
CA ASN A 127 1.40 5.86 2.16
C ASN A 127 0.09 6.39 2.75
N ASP A 128 -0.66 7.18 1.98
CA ASP A 128 -1.89 7.80 2.45
C ASP A 128 -3.13 7.10 1.88
N ILE A 129 -3.81 6.35 2.76
CA ILE A 129 -5.07 5.63 2.43
C ILE A 129 -6.21 6.55 1.98
N SER A 130 -6.08 7.85 2.19
CA SER A 130 -7.06 8.86 1.75
C SER A 130 -6.67 9.55 0.44
N GLY A 131 -5.46 9.34 -0.05
CA GLY A 131 -4.94 10.01 -1.24
C GLY A 131 -4.97 11.54 -1.11
N LEU A 132 -4.45 12.06 -0.01
CA LEU A 132 -4.35 13.47 0.37
C LEU A 132 -5.70 14.20 0.59
N LYS A 133 -6.78 13.45 0.89
CA LYS A 133 -8.15 14.03 0.98
C LYS A 133 -8.76 14.01 2.37
N TYR A 134 -8.18 13.29 3.33
CA TYR A 134 -8.72 13.20 4.69
C TYR A 134 -8.31 14.40 5.53
N ASP A 135 -7.03 14.65 5.68
CA ASP A 135 -6.46 15.77 6.42
C ASP A 135 -6.15 16.92 5.45
N LYS A 136 -6.75 18.09 5.72
CA LYS A 136 -6.63 19.29 4.89
C LYS A 136 -5.21 19.87 4.83
N ASP A 137 -4.38 19.55 5.83
CA ASP A 137 -3.00 20.05 5.91
C ASP A 137 -1.98 19.10 5.28
N MET A 138 -2.38 17.84 4.93
CA MET A 138 -1.51 16.86 4.28
C MET A 138 -0.90 17.39 2.96
N PRO A 139 -1.63 18.07 2.06
CA PRO A 139 -1.05 18.64 0.84
C PRO A 139 0.09 19.64 1.12
N LYS A 140 0.00 20.45 2.18
CA LYS A 140 1.06 21.40 2.57
C LYS A 140 2.30 20.67 3.11
N VAL A 141 2.09 19.60 3.87
CA VAL A 141 3.19 18.78 4.39
C VAL A 141 3.96 18.13 3.24
N VAL A 142 3.26 17.48 2.30
CA VAL A 142 3.92 16.82 1.17
C VAL A 142 4.59 17.85 0.22
N GLU A 143 4.03 19.04 0.04
CA GLU A 143 4.66 20.13 -0.72
C GLU A 143 6.00 20.54 -0.08
N LYS A 144 6.01 20.74 1.25
CA LYS A 144 7.21 21.17 1.98
C LYS A 144 8.34 20.13 1.94
N TYR A 145 8.04 18.87 2.15
CA TYR A 145 9.05 17.81 2.29
C TYR A 145 9.30 17.01 1.00
N ASN A 146 8.44 17.15 0.01
CA ASN A 146 8.54 16.53 -1.31
C ASN A 146 8.81 15.00 -1.28
N PRO A 147 8.06 14.20 -0.49
CA PRO A 147 8.25 12.75 -0.40
C PRO A 147 7.80 12.04 -1.69
N SER A 148 8.10 10.75 -1.78
CA SER A 148 7.36 9.84 -2.66
C SER A 148 6.00 9.49 -2.02
N LEU A 149 4.97 9.30 -2.86
CA LEU A 149 3.60 9.09 -2.39
C LEU A 149 2.99 7.80 -2.90
N ILE A 150 2.30 7.08 -2.01
CA ILE A 150 1.33 6.06 -2.37
C ILE A 150 -0.05 6.63 -2.11
N LEU A 151 -0.84 6.80 -3.18
CA LEU A 151 -2.13 7.49 -3.15
C LEU A 151 -3.27 6.49 -3.35
N CYS A 152 -4.08 6.28 -2.30
CA CYS A 152 -5.26 5.43 -2.38
C CYS A 152 -6.47 6.16 -2.99
N SER A 153 -7.35 5.38 -3.61
CA SER A 153 -8.65 5.88 -4.06
C SER A 153 -9.58 6.05 -2.86
N TYR A 154 -10.00 7.29 -2.60
CA TYR A 154 -10.85 7.62 -1.46
C TYR A 154 -11.86 8.72 -1.78
N SER A 155 -13.05 8.63 -1.19
CA SER A 155 -14.07 9.67 -1.18
C SER A 155 -14.71 9.82 0.20
N LYS A 156 -14.87 11.06 0.67
CA LYS A 156 -15.69 11.36 1.86
C LYS A 156 -17.19 11.12 1.61
N GLN A 157 -17.60 11.23 0.35
CA GLN A 157 -18.99 11.08 -0.06
C GLN A 157 -19.32 9.65 -0.46
N LEU A 158 -20.60 9.28 -0.36
CA LEU A 158 -21.11 8.03 -0.89
C LEU A 158 -20.92 7.99 -2.41
N VAL A 159 -20.31 6.93 -2.92
CA VAL A 159 -20.11 6.73 -4.35
C VAL A 159 -21.06 5.66 -4.89
N LYS A 160 -21.53 5.86 -6.13
CA LYS A 160 -22.46 4.98 -6.85
C LYS A 160 -21.97 4.78 -8.29
N GLY A 161 -22.58 3.84 -8.99
CA GLY A 161 -22.30 3.58 -10.41
C GLY A 161 -21.18 2.58 -10.65
N ASN A 162 -20.50 2.68 -11.79
CA ASN A 162 -19.42 1.77 -12.16
C ASN A 162 -18.19 2.00 -11.29
N LEU A 163 -17.90 1.06 -10.40
CA LEU A 163 -16.85 1.21 -9.38
C LEU A 163 -15.43 1.23 -9.94
N ILE A 164 -15.20 0.67 -11.14
CA ILE A 164 -13.90 0.81 -11.83
C ILE A 164 -13.69 2.27 -12.26
N SER A 165 -14.68 2.84 -12.93
CA SER A 165 -14.63 4.25 -13.36
C SER A 165 -14.54 5.20 -12.17
N VAL A 166 -15.29 4.94 -11.10
CA VAL A 166 -15.23 5.71 -9.85
C VAL A 166 -13.83 5.61 -9.24
N THR A 167 -13.26 4.41 -9.12
CA THR A 167 -11.90 4.23 -8.59
C THR A 167 -10.88 5.04 -9.38
N LYS A 168 -10.94 4.98 -10.73
CA LYS A 168 -10.06 5.76 -11.62
C LYS A 168 -10.24 7.27 -11.42
N GLN A 169 -11.49 7.74 -11.29
CA GLN A 169 -11.76 9.16 -11.03
C GLN A 169 -11.18 9.63 -9.70
N LEU A 170 -11.32 8.83 -8.63
CA LEU A 170 -10.81 9.16 -7.30
C LEU A 170 -9.27 9.18 -7.26
N LEU A 171 -8.61 8.26 -7.97
CA LEU A 171 -7.15 8.29 -8.14
C LEU A 171 -6.70 9.54 -8.90
N ASN A 172 -7.38 9.90 -9.98
CA ASN A 172 -7.08 11.12 -10.74
C ASN A 172 -7.24 12.40 -9.89
N GLN A 173 -8.21 12.43 -8.97
CA GLN A 173 -8.33 13.54 -8.01
C GLN A 173 -7.12 13.63 -7.09
N SER A 174 -6.66 12.48 -6.55
CA SER A 174 -5.46 12.42 -5.70
C SER A 174 -4.19 12.86 -6.45
N ILE A 175 -4.04 12.44 -7.70
CA ILE A 175 -2.92 12.89 -8.56
C ILE A 175 -2.94 14.41 -8.74
N LYS A 176 -4.11 14.99 -9.03
CA LYS A 176 -4.24 16.46 -9.18
C LYS A 176 -3.89 17.22 -7.91
N ILE A 177 -4.22 16.66 -6.73
CA ILE A 177 -3.85 17.27 -5.44
C ILE A 177 -2.32 17.20 -5.26
N ALA A 178 -1.70 16.05 -5.53
CA ALA A 178 -0.24 15.89 -5.46
C ALA A 178 0.50 16.81 -6.45
N GLU A 179 0.01 16.94 -7.68
CA GLU A 179 0.57 17.86 -8.69
C GLU A 179 0.48 19.33 -8.24
N ARG A 180 -0.62 19.74 -7.60
CA ARG A 180 -0.75 21.09 -7.02
C ARG A 180 0.20 21.32 -5.85
N ALA A 181 0.50 20.26 -5.09
CA ALA A 181 1.53 20.25 -4.05
C ALA A 181 2.95 20.03 -4.61
N GLN A 182 3.17 20.33 -5.90
CA GLN A 182 4.48 20.26 -6.59
C GLN A 182 5.16 18.88 -6.54
N ILE A 183 4.42 17.81 -6.29
CA ILE A 183 4.95 16.46 -6.32
C ILE A 183 5.11 15.99 -7.78
N SER A 184 6.31 15.59 -8.12
CA SER A 184 6.64 15.08 -9.45
C SER A 184 5.94 13.73 -9.73
N LYS A 185 5.45 13.53 -10.95
CA LYS A 185 4.75 12.29 -11.35
C LYS A 185 5.57 11.02 -11.09
N ASN A 186 6.87 11.11 -11.23
CA ASN A 186 7.77 9.98 -10.99
C ASN A 186 7.98 9.67 -9.49
N LYS A 187 7.28 10.33 -8.58
CA LYS A 187 7.21 10.04 -7.14
C LYS A 187 5.86 9.49 -6.69
N ILE A 188 4.96 9.17 -7.62
CA ILE A 188 3.60 8.76 -7.31
C ILE A 188 3.38 7.30 -7.69
N VAL A 189 2.84 6.54 -6.75
CA VAL A 189 2.31 5.19 -6.90
C VAL A 189 0.81 5.22 -6.57
N LEU A 190 0.00 4.44 -7.26
CA LEU A 190 -1.45 4.40 -7.04
C LEU A 190 -1.86 3.11 -6.33
N ASP A 191 -2.79 3.21 -5.38
CA ASP A 191 -3.45 2.07 -4.73
C ASP A 191 -4.97 2.13 -5.01
N PRO A 192 -5.57 1.11 -5.61
CA PRO A 192 -7.01 1.06 -5.88
C PRO A 192 -7.88 0.89 -4.62
N ALA A 193 -7.28 0.89 -3.43
CA ALA A 193 -7.93 0.81 -2.13
C ALA A 193 -8.78 -0.48 -1.95
N ILE A 194 -8.22 -1.64 -2.29
CA ILE A 194 -8.84 -2.93 -2.02
C ILE A 194 -9.04 -3.07 -0.52
N GLY A 195 -10.26 -3.37 -0.10
CA GLY A 195 -10.62 -3.46 1.31
C GLY A 195 -11.05 -2.14 1.98
N PHE A 196 -11.04 -1.01 1.28
CA PHE A 196 -11.40 0.31 1.83
C PHE A 196 -12.69 0.92 1.27
N PHE A 197 -13.38 0.20 0.40
CA PHE A 197 -14.75 0.52 0.00
C PHE A 197 -15.71 -0.33 0.83
N ARG A 198 -16.64 0.31 1.57
CA ARG A 198 -17.51 -0.39 2.52
C ARG A 198 -18.91 0.20 2.54
N ARG A 199 -19.90 -0.64 2.91
CA ARG A 199 -21.21 -0.11 3.32
C ARG A 199 -21.08 0.54 4.68
N SER A 200 -21.88 1.55 4.95
CA SER A 200 -21.84 2.27 6.25
C SER A 200 -22.06 1.35 7.45
N SER A 201 -22.87 0.29 7.29
CA SER A 201 -23.10 -0.75 8.29
C SER A 201 -21.86 -1.58 8.63
N ASP A 202 -20.90 -1.66 7.74
CA ASP A 202 -19.72 -2.53 7.87
C ASP A 202 -18.52 -1.80 8.52
N VAL A 203 -18.67 -0.50 8.84
CA VAL A 203 -17.59 0.35 9.38
C VAL A 203 -17.91 0.75 10.81
N LYS A 204 -17.00 0.42 11.74
CA LYS A 204 -17.14 0.73 13.20
C LYS A 204 -16.25 1.89 13.67
N ASN A 205 -15.45 2.46 12.79
CA ASN A 205 -14.54 3.57 13.10
C ASN A 205 -14.72 4.74 12.13
N SER A 206 -14.11 5.90 12.42
CA SER A 206 -14.19 7.13 11.63
C SER A 206 -13.02 7.33 10.64
N LEU A 207 -12.27 6.26 10.33
CA LEU A 207 -11.19 6.32 9.35
C LEU A 207 -11.70 6.52 7.92
N PRO A 208 -10.83 6.91 6.98
CA PRO A 208 -11.23 7.25 5.62
C PRO A 208 -11.60 6.03 4.77
N TYR A 209 -12.82 5.51 4.99
CA TYR A 209 -13.45 4.53 4.10
C TYR A 209 -14.33 5.21 3.06
N THR A 210 -14.23 4.77 1.83
CA THR A 210 -15.18 5.17 0.78
C THR A 210 -16.50 4.40 0.97
N LYS A 211 -17.59 5.14 1.18
CA LYS A 211 -18.92 4.56 1.37
C LYS A 211 -19.52 4.15 0.04
N ILE A 212 -20.09 2.94 -0.01
CA ILE A 212 -20.82 2.37 -1.15
C ILE A 212 -22.10 1.70 -0.70
N THR A 213 -23.06 1.52 -1.63
CA THR A 213 -24.29 0.76 -1.40
C THR A 213 -24.22 -0.67 -1.93
N SER A 214 -23.35 -0.91 -2.90
CA SER A 214 -23.16 -2.22 -3.54
C SER A 214 -22.36 -3.19 -2.69
N ASP A 215 -22.24 -4.42 -3.17
CA ASP A 215 -21.40 -5.45 -2.53
C ASP A 215 -19.91 -5.08 -2.66
N TRP A 216 -19.27 -4.85 -1.52
CA TRP A 216 -17.88 -4.47 -1.45
C TRP A 216 -16.92 -5.64 -1.73
N VAL A 217 -17.35 -6.89 -1.48
CA VAL A 217 -16.55 -8.07 -1.82
C VAL A 217 -16.47 -8.20 -3.34
N GLN A 218 -17.62 -8.08 -4.00
CA GLN A 218 -17.69 -8.11 -5.46
C GLN A 218 -16.91 -6.94 -6.08
N ARG A 219 -16.95 -5.75 -5.46
CA ARG A 219 -16.12 -4.60 -5.90
C ARG A 219 -14.63 -4.94 -5.83
N ASP A 220 -14.15 -5.50 -4.74
CA ASP A 220 -12.74 -5.83 -4.58
C ASP A 220 -12.30 -6.87 -5.60
N ILE A 221 -13.12 -7.89 -5.87
CA ILE A 221 -12.88 -8.90 -6.91
C ILE A 221 -12.80 -8.26 -8.31
N GLU A 222 -13.75 -7.40 -8.65
CA GLU A 222 -13.79 -6.74 -9.96
C GLU A 222 -12.60 -5.80 -10.18
N ILE A 223 -12.13 -5.10 -9.14
CA ILE A 223 -10.90 -4.29 -9.21
C ILE A 223 -9.69 -5.18 -9.51
N ILE A 224 -9.55 -6.31 -8.82
CA ILE A 224 -8.43 -7.24 -9.04
C ILE A 224 -8.45 -7.80 -10.47
N LYS A 225 -9.62 -8.26 -10.94
CA LYS A 225 -9.79 -8.76 -12.31
C LYS A 225 -9.46 -7.73 -13.39
N LYS A 226 -9.80 -6.47 -13.14
CA LYS A 226 -9.68 -5.37 -14.11
C LYS A 226 -8.60 -4.35 -13.75
N LEU A 227 -7.59 -4.77 -12.98
CA LEU A 227 -6.52 -3.89 -12.50
C LEU A 227 -5.80 -3.17 -13.65
N ASN A 228 -5.64 -3.85 -14.80
CA ASN A 228 -5.09 -3.29 -16.02
C ASN A 228 -5.92 -2.13 -16.60
N HIS A 229 -7.22 -2.03 -16.31
CA HIS A 229 -8.06 -0.90 -16.70
C HIS A 229 -7.80 0.36 -15.86
N LEU A 230 -7.19 0.20 -14.68
CA LEU A 230 -6.72 1.31 -13.85
C LEU A 230 -5.31 1.77 -14.27
N LYS A 231 -4.66 0.98 -15.13
CA LYS A 231 -3.30 1.25 -15.59
C LYS A 231 -3.28 2.62 -16.29
N SER A 232 -2.45 3.47 -15.75
CA SER A 232 -2.02 4.76 -16.27
C SER A 232 -0.49 4.73 -16.36
N ASN A 233 0.15 5.86 -16.51
CA ASN A 233 1.62 5.96 -16.47
C ASN A 233 2.20 5.81 -15.05
N PHE A 234 1.38 5.43 -14.06
CA PHE A 234 1.79 5.25 -12.68
C PHE A 234 1.82 3.76 -12.31
N PRO A 235 2.83 3.31 -11.53
CA PRO A 235 2.83 1.97 -10.96
C PRO A 235 1.64 1.78 -10.02
N ILE A 236 1.14 0.53 -9.95
CA ILE A 236 0.03 0.17 -9.08
C ILE A 236 0.56 -0.69 -7.93
N LEU A 237 0.27 -0.25 -6.71
CA LEU A 237 0.41 -1.03 -5.50
C LEU A 237 -0.90 -1.76 -5.21
N VAL A 238 -0.79 -3.01 -4.77
CA VAL A 238 -1.93 -3.80 -4.31
C VAL A 238 -1.64 -4.33 -2.90
N SER A 239 -2.57 -4.08 -1.99
CA SER A 239 -2.53 -4.56 -0.60
C SER A 239 -3.69 -5.53 -0.36
N ILE A 240 -3.41 -6.84 -0.42
CA ILE A 240 -4.43 -7.91 -0.35
C ILE A 240 -4.25 -8.78 0.88
N SER A 241 -3.05 -8.79 1.44
CA SER A 241 -2.62 -9.73 2.47
C SER A 241 -3.62 -9.82 3.63
N ASN A 242 -4.19 -11.00 3.79
CA ASN A 242 -5.12 -11.40 4.85
C ASN A 242 -6.40 -10.55 4.96
N LYS A 243 -6.79 -9.83 3.91
CA LYS A 243 -7.97 -8.94 3.95
C LYS A 243 -9.29 -9.70 4.10
N SER A 244 -10.28 -9.00 4.64
CA SER A 244 -11.58 -9.55 5.02
C SER A 244 -12.41 -10.11 3.86
N PHE A 245 -12.21 -9.61 2.61
CA PHE A 245 -12.90 -10.19 1.46
C PHE A 245 -12.48 -11.65 1.19
N LEU A 246 -11.19 -11.98 1.42
CA LEU A 246 -10.70 -13.36 1.34
C LEU A 246 -11.36 -14.24 2.39
N GLY A 247 -11.48 -13.72 3.63
CA GLY A 247 -12.17 -14.43 4.70
C GLY A 247 -13.64 -14.75 4.36
N LYS A 248 -14.36 -13.76 3.77
CA LYS A 248 -15.74 -13.98 3.32
C LYS A 248 -15.85 -15.02 2.19
N LEU A 249 -14.94 -14.99 1.23
CA LEU A 249 -14.95 -15.95 0.11
C LEU A 249 -14.59 -17.37 0.54
N LEU A 250 -13.71 -17.52 1.52
CA LEU A 250 -13.16 -18.81 1.95
C LEU A 250 -13.84 -19.37 3.20
N GLY A 251 -14.77 -18.63 3.83
CA GLY A 251 -15.34 -19.00 5.12
C GLY A 251 -14.32 -18.99 6.26
N LYS A 252 -13.27 -18.12 6.19
CA LYS A 252 -12.17 -18.06 7.16
C LYS A 252 -12.23 -16.77 7.97
N GLU A 253 -12.54 -16.88 9.24
CA GLU A 253 -12.62 -15.74 10.16
C GLU A 253 -11.22 -15.26 10.58
N ASP A 254 -10.32 -16.17 10.96
CA ASP A 254 -8.94 -15.82 11.34
C ASP A 254 -8.16 -15.35 10.11
N PRO A 255 -7.59 -14.12 10.16
CA PRO A 255 -6.70 -13.62 9.11
C PRO A 255 -5.49 -14.53 8.83
N ALA A 256 -5.01 -15.28 9.83
CA ALA A 256 -3.87 -16.19 9.69
C ALA A 256 -4.15 -17.33 8.70
N ASP A 257 -5.43 -17.72 8.53
CA ASP A 257 -5.83 -18.82 7.65
C ASP A 257 -6.02 -18.42 6.19
N ARG A 258 -5.83 -17.13 5.87
CA ARG A 258 -6.08 -16.57 4.53
C ARG A 258 -4.86 -16.58 3.61
N ASN A 259 -3.75 -17.20 4.02
CA ASN A 259 -2.48 -17.17 3.27
C ASN A 259 -2.60 -17.76 1.85
N THR A 260 -3.29 -18.88 1.69
CA THR A 260 -3.50 -19.49 0.36
C THR A 260 -4.31 -18.57 -0.56
N GLY A 261 -5.41 -18.00 -0.05
CA GLY A 261 -6.19 -17.02 -0.82
C GLY A 261 -5.40 -15.77 -1.15
N THR A 262 -4.57 -15.29 -0.22
CA THR A 262 -3.65 -14.17 -0.45
C THR A 262 -2.71 -14.47 -1.61
N ALA A 263 -2.03 -15.62 -1.59
CA ALA A 263 -1.07 -16.03 -2.63
C ALA A 263 -1.71 -16.08 -4.03
N ILE A 264 -2.90 -16.69 -4.13
CA ILE A 264 -3.65 -16.80 -5.39
C ILE A 264 -4.00 -15.41 -5.95
N VAL A 265 -4.49 -14.53 -5.09
CA VAL A 265 -4.92 -13.20 -5.51
C VAL A 265 -3.74 -12.26 -5.77
N GLU A 266 -2.61 -12.42 -5.07
CA GLU A 266 -1.34 -11.74 -5.40
C GLU A 266 -0.88 -12.13 -6.81
N MET A 267 -0.86 -13.44 -7.14
CA MET A 267 -0.51 -13.92 -8.48
C MET A 267 -1.40 -13.27 -9.55
N LEU A 268 -2.72 -13.31 -9.36
CA LEU A 268 -3.67 -12.71 -10.30
C LEU A 268 -3.44 -11.19 -10.45
N SER A 269 -3.15 -10.51 -9.34
CA SER A 269 -2.88 -9.06 -9.36
C SER A 269 -1.60 -8.72 -10.14
N ILE A 270 -0.55 -9.53 -9.98
CA ILE A 270 0.70 -9.38 -10.76
C ILE A 270 0.44 -9.57 -12.24
N ILE A 271 -0.29 -10.61 -12.63
CA ILE A 271 -0.68 -10.87 -14.02
C ILE A 271 -1.48 -9.68 -14.59
N ASN A 272 -2.34 -9.09 -13.78
CA ASN A 272 -3.19 -7.95 -14.17
C ASN A 272 -2.47 -6.59 -14.04
N GLY A 273 -1.18 -6.55 -13.70
CA GLY A 273 -0.36 -5.35 -13.81
C GLY A 273 0.00 -4.65 -12.51
N ALA A 274 -0.16 -5.29 -11.35
CA ALA A 274 0.43 -4.80 -10.10
C ALA A 274 1.96 -4.73 -10.23
N SER A 275 2.54 -3.64 -9.74
CA SER A 275 3.99 -3.41 -9.71
C SER A 275 4.57 -3.57 -8.31
N ILE A 276 3.74 -3.39 -7.28
CA ILE A 276 4.12 -3.47 -5.88
C ILE A 276 3.08 -4.32 -5.14
N ILE A 277 3.54 -5.28 -4.35
CA ILE A 277 2.70 -6.09 -3.46
C ILE A 277 3.02 -5.72 -2.01
N ARG A 278 2.03 -5.21 -1.29
CA ARG A 278 2.11 -4.90 0.14
C ARG A 278 1.60 -6.09 0.94
N THR A 279 2.47 -6.71 1.74
CA THR A 279 2.22 -8.03 2.34
C THR A 279 2.73 -8.15 3.78
N HIS A 280 2.08 -9.01 4.59
CA HIS A 280 2.56 -9.45 5.90
C HIS A 280 3.54 -10.63 5.82
N ASN A 281 3.60 -11.30 4.66
CA ASN A 281 4.44 -12.49 4.47
C ASN A 281 5.28 -12.39 3.19
N PRO A 282 6.40 -11.66 3.21
CA PRO A 282 7.27 -11.51 2.05
C PRO A 282 7.78 -12.83 1.48
N LYS A 283 7.98 -13.86 2.31
CA LYS A 283 8.41 -15.20 1.87
C LYS A 283 7.42 -15.81 0.86
N ILE A 284 6.13 -15.86 1.24
CA ILE A 284 5.09 -16.38 0.34
C ILE A 284 4.98 -15.50 -0.91
N THR A 285 4.99 -14.19 -0.75
CA THR A 285 4.91 -13.26 -1.88
C THR A 285 6.10 -13.42 -2.84
N SER A 286 7.33 -13.65 -2.32
CA SER A 286 8.51 -13.95 -3.14
C SER A 286 8.33 -15.21 -3.97
N ASP A 287 7.77 -16.28 -3.39
CA ASP A 287 7.49 -17.52 -4.12
C ASP A 287 6.38 -17.31 -5.16
N VAL A 288 5.32 -16.56 -4.86
CA VAL A 288 4.28 -16.15 -5.82
C VAL A 288 4.90 -15.41 -7.01
N ILE A 289 5.79 -14.46 -6.77
CA ILE A 289 6.47 -13.70 -7.83
C ILE A 289 7.30 -14.63 -8.72
N LYS A 290 8.09 -15.54 -8.13
CA LYS A 290 8.90 -16.53 -8.87
C LYS A 290 8.03 -17.42 -9.75
N MET A 291 6.95 -17.98 -9.17
CA MET A 291 6.01 -18.83 -9.90
C MET A 291 5.30 -18.08 -11.02
N THR A 292 4.81 -16.87 -10.74
CA THR A 292 4.15 -16.04 -11.76
C THR A 292 5.09 -15.76 -12.93
N LYS A 293 6.34 -15.37 -12.66
CA LYS A 293 7.35 -15.13 -13.70
C LYS A 293 7.62 -16.37 -14.54
N SER A 294 7.69 -17.55 -13.91
CA SER A 294 7.94 -18.82 -14.63
C SER A 294 6.77 -19.21 -15.53
N LEU A 295 5.55 -19.04 -15.04
CA LEU A 295 4.33 -19.42 -15.78
C LEU A 295 3.97 -18.43 -16.90
N THR A 296 4.38 -17.15 -16.77
CA THR A 296 4.06 -16.10 -17.75
C THR A 296 5.20 -15.84 -18.76
N LYS A 297 6.37 -16.46 -18.60
CA LYS A 297 7.43 -16.40 -19.61
C LYS A 297 6.91 -17.05 -20.89
N LYS A 298 6.86 -16.28 -21.99
CA LYS A 298 6.69 -16.86 -23.31
C LYS A 298 7.82 -17.86 -23.54
N SER A 299 7.52 -19.12 -23.83
CA SER A 299 8.53 -20.06 -24.29
C SER A 299 9.23 -19.40 -25.48
N LYS A 300 10.57 -19.27 -25.42
CA LYS A 300 11.33 -18.95 -26.63
C LYS A 300 10.98 -20.06 -27.61
N LYS A 301 10.23 -19.73 -28.67
CA LYS A 301 10.08 -20.64 -29.81
C LYS A 301 11.48 -20.94 -30.31
N GLY A 302 11.93 -22.16 -30.08
CA GLY A 302 13.17 -22.70 -30.54
C GLY A 302 13.11 -24.20 -30.38
N LEU A 303 12.45 -24.86 -31.28
CA LEU A 303 12.68 -26.18 -31.79
C LEU A 303 12.39 -26.13 -33.28
#